data_0b45d444afbbf147ecaf45ffe10fdcb4
#
_entry.id   0b45d444afbbf147ecaf45ffe10fdcb4
#
_cell.length_a   1.000
_cell.length_b   1.000
_cell.length_c   1.000
_cell.angle_alpha   90.00
_cell.angle_beta   90.00
_cell.angle_gamma   90.00
#
_symmetry.space_group_name_H-M   'P 1'
#
loop_
_entity.id
_entity.type
_entity.pdbx_description
1 polymer ?
#
loop_
_entity_poly.entity_id
_entity_poly.type
_entity_poly.pdbx_seq_one_letter_code
_entity_poly.pdbx_strand_id
1 'polypeptide(L)' 'MKFVLEVDLSAGVVADAPLEELGRILRYWAGNVKHYPLQPGSGETISDSTYAPVGTWTITDAPPD' A
#
# COMPACT_ATOMS: atom_id res chain seq x y z
N MET A 1 -16.63 -3.61 5.97
CA MET A 1 -15.60 -3.49 4.91
C MET A 1 -14.54 -2.50 5.36
N LYS A 2 -13.28 -2.81 5.18
CA LYS A 2 -12.20 -1.90 5.54
C LYS A 2 -11.06 -1.93 4.54
N PHE A 3 -10.31 -0.84 4.51
CA PHE A 3 -9.12 -0.69 3.69
C PHE A 3 -7.89 -0.88 4.57
N VAL A 4 -6.97 -1.75 4.15
CA VAL A 4 -5.75 -2.05 4.90
C VAL A 4 -4.55 -1.82 3.99
N LEU A 5 -3.61 -1.00 4.43
CA LEU A 5 -2.37 -0.74 3.71
C LEU A 5 -1.20 -1.09 4.62
N GLU A 6 -0.31 -1.95 4.15
CA GLU A 6 0.88 -2.36 4.89
C GLU A 6 2.12 -2.11 4.05
N VAL A 7 3.15 -1.56 4.65
CA VAL A 7 4.46 -1.35 4.04
C VAL A 7 5.52 -1.81 5.03
N ASP A 8 6.43 -2.66 4.56
CA ASP A 8 7.57 -3.09 5.36
C ASP A 8 8.64 -2.00 5.32
N LEU A 9 8.83 -1.31 6.44
CA LEU A 9 9.76 -0.19 6.52
C LEU A 9 11.23 -0.62 6.57
N SER A 10 11.50 -1.92 6.57
CA SER A 10 12.85 -2.46 6.52
C SER A 10 13.19 -3.11 5.18
N ALA A 11 12.31 -2.98 4.18
CA ALA A 11 12.49 -3.61 2.87
C ALA A 11 12.97 -2.59 1.82
N GLY A 12 13.84 -3.04 0.91
CA GLY A 12 14.27 -2.27 -0.27
C GLY A 12 14.80 -0.89 0.07
N VAL A 13 14.53 0.08 -0.81
CA VAL A 13 14.95 1.45 -0.56
C VAL A 13 14.12 2.16 0.50
N VAL A 14 13.00 1.57 0.91
CA VAL A 14 12.21 2.10 2.04
C VAL A 14 13.06 2.09 3.32
N ALA A 15 13.92 1.08 3.49
CA ALA A 15 14.78 0.99 4.66
C ALA A 15 15.76 2.17 4.75
N ASP A 16 16.16 2.75 3.62
CA ASP A 16 17.12 3.85 3.58
C ASP A 16 16.47 5.19 3.92
N ALA A 17 15.20 5.39 3.55
CA ALA A 17 14.49 6.66 3.79
C ALA A 17 13.01 6.34 4.06
N PRO A 18 12.68 5.73 5.22
CA PRO A 18 11.35 5.18 5.44
C PRO A 18 10.22 6.20 5.32
N LEU A 19 10.37 7.37 5.90
CA LEU A 19 9.28 8.36 5.89
C LEU A 19 9.12 9.02 4.53
N GLU A 20 10.22 9.22 3.80
CA GLU A 20 10.15 9.79 2.45
C GLU A 20 9.49 8.82 1.48
N GLU A 21 9.89 7.54 1.52
CA GLU A 21 9.31 6.53 0.64
C GLU A 21 7.86 6.24 1.00
N LEU A 22 7.54 6.19 2.29
CA LEU A 22 6.15 6.01 2.71
C LEU A 22 5.29 7.17 2.24
N GLY A 23 5.78 8.40 2.35
CA GLY A 23 5.06 9.58 1.86
C GLY A 23 4.80 9.52 0.37
N ARG A 24 5.80 9.09 -0.42
CA ARG A 24 5.64 8.90 -1.86
C ARG A 24 4.58 7.84 -2.17
N ILE A 25 4.63 6.71 -1.48
CA ILE A 25 3.67 5.62 -1.65
C ILE A 25 2.25 6.11 -1.34
N LEU A 26 2.08 6.82 -0.24
CA LEU A 26 0.77 7.32 0.16
C LEU A 26 0.22 8.33 -0.85
N ARG A 27 1.07 9.22 -1.37
CA ARG A 27 0.65 10.19 -2.40
C ARG A 27 0.23 9.48 -3.69
N TYR A 28 0.98 8.46 -4.09
CA TYR A 28 0.65 7.69 -5.29
C TYR A 28 -0.72 7.05 -5.15
N TRP A 29 -0.96 6.34 -4.06
CA TRP A 29 -2.23 5.62 -3.88
C TRP A 29 -3.38 6.55 -3.55
N ALA A 30 -3.12 7.72 -2.95
CA ALA A 30 -4.16 8.73 -2.76
C ALA A 30 -4.79 9.13 -4.10
N GLY A 31 -4.00 9.15 -5.17
CA GLY A 31 -4.50 9.49 -6.51
C GLY A 31 -5.00 8.31 -7.33
N ASN A 32 -4.68 7.09 -6.94
CA ASN A 32 -4.92 5.92 -7.80
C ASN A 32 -5.93 4.92 -7.24
N VAL A 33 -6.17 4.89 -5.95
CA VAL A 33 -7.06 3.90 -5.34
C VAL A 33 -8.51 4.05 -5.86
N LYS A 34 -8.89 5.23 -6.27
CA LYS A 34 -10.23 5.50 -6.81
C LYS A 34 -10.54 4.75 -8.11
N HIS A 35 -9.52 4.23 -8.78
CA HIS A 35 -9.68 3.49 -10.04
C HIS A 35 -10.02 2.02 -9.80
N TYR A 36 -10.06 1.58 -8.57
CA TYR A 36 -10.35 0.20 -8.22
C TYR A 36 -11.78 0.05 -7.69
N PRO A 37 -12.43 -1.09 -7.91
CA PRO A 37 -13.79 -1.29 -7.40
C PRO A 37 -13.83 -1.33 -5.88
N LEU A 38 -14.84 -0.71 -5.29
CA LEU A 38 -15.05 -0.72 -3.85
C LEU A 38 -15.73 -2.03 -3.44
N GLN A 39 -14.94 -3.08 -3.34
CA GLN A 39 -15.43 -4.40 -2.97
C GLN A 39 -14.32 -5.21 -2.32
N PRO A 40 -14.67 -6.18 -1.45
CA PRO A 40 -13.68 -7.07 -0.87
C PRO A 40 -12.92 -7.82 -1.96
N GLY A 41 -11.63 -7.95 -1.80
CA GLY A 41 -10.74 -8.58 -2.77
C GLY A 41 -10.00 -7.61 -3.66
N SER A 42 -10.43 -6.36 -3.76
CA SER A 42 -9.65 -5.34 -4.46
C SER A 42 -8.36 -5.07 -3.70
N GLY A 43 -7.27 -4.88 -4.44
CA GLY A 43 -5.98 -4.60 -3.84
C GLY A 43 -4.86 -4.66 -4.85
N GLU A 44 -3.69 -4.26 -4.43
CA GLU A 44 -2.49 -4.28 -5.26
C GLU A 44 -1.24 -4.44 -4.41
N THR A 45 -0.17 -4.89 -5.08
CA THR A 45 1.17 -4.86 -4.50
C THR A 45 1.70 -3.44 -4.51
N ILE A 46 2.30 -3.03 -3.40
CA ILE A 46 2.95 -1.73 -3.27
C ILE A 46 4.43 -1.94 -3.55
N SER A 47 4.98 -1.13 -4.46
CA SER A 47 6.40 -1.21 -4.83
C SER A 47 7.13 0.05 -4.38
N ASP A 48 8.43 -0.10 -4.11
CA ASP A 48 9.29 1.05 -3.83
C ASP A 48 9.68 1.77 -5.13
N SER A 49 10.53 2.79 -5.04
CA SER A 49 10.94 3.56 -6.21
C SER A 49 11.82 2.78 -7.19
N THR A 50 12.28 1.59 -6.82
CA THR A 50 13.00 0.68 -7.72
C THR A 50 12.12 -0.45 -8.25
N TYR A 51 10.80 -0.37 -8.02
CA TYR A 51 9.80 -1.36 -8.41
C TYR A 51 9.92 -2.69 -7.67
N ALA A 52 10.61 -2.71 -6.53
CA ALA A 52 10.66 -3.89 -5.66
C ALA A 52 9.44 -3.91 -4.74
N PRO A 53 8.78 -5.07 -4.56
CA PRO A 53 7.61 -5.15 -3.70
C PRO A 53 7.97 -4.93 -2.23
N VAL A 54 7.25 -4.04 -1.56
CA VAL A 54 7.49 -3.70 -0.15
C VAL A 54 6.23 -3.75 0.69
N GLY A 55 5.09 -4.03 0.09
CA GLY A 55 3.84 -4.10 0.84
C GLY A 55 2.64 -4.36 -0.05
N THR A 56 1.46 -4.20 0.51
CA THR A 56 0.19 -4.37 -0.19
C THR A 56 -0.87 -3.45 0.38
N TRP A 57 -1.90 -3.15 -0.41
CA TRP A 57 -3.14 -2.64 0.15
C TRP A 57 -4.28 -3.53 -0.31
N THR A 58 -5.30 -3.68 0.50
CA THR A 58 -6.46 -4.51 0.19
C THR A 58 -7.71 -3.91 0.79
N ILE A 59 -8.85 -4.22 0.16
CA ILE A 59 -10.16 -4.01 0.74
C ILE A 59 -10.65 -5.36 1.23
N THR A 60 -11.04 -5.44 2.48
CA THR A 60 -11.44 -6.69 3.10
C THR A 60 -12.76 -6.54 3.83
N ASP A 61 -13.52 -7.62 3.88
CA ASP A 61 -14.77 -7.69 4.64
C ASP A 61 -14.57 -8.46 5.94
N ALA A 62 -13.33 -8.69 6.34
CA ALA A 62 -13.02 -9.38 7.58
C ALA A 62 -13.60 -8.64 8.78
N PRO A 63 -14.12 -9.35 9.78
CA PRO A 63 -14.63 -8.69 10.98
C PRO A 63 -13.50 -7.96 11.71
N PRO A 64 -13.81 -6.87 12.42
CA PRO A 64 -12.81 -6.18 13.22
C PRO A 64 -12.31 -7.11 14.34
N ASP A 65 -11.04 -6.98 14.64
CA ASP A 65 -10.41 -7.75 15.70
C ASP A 65 -10.84 -7.26 17.09
#